data_bc5e3d598a769f2dcf84bad5773b43f7
#
_entry.id   bc5e3d598a769f2dcf84bad5773b43f7
#
_cell.length_a   1.000
_cell.length_b   1.000
_cell.length_c   1.000
_cell.angle_alpha   90.00
_cell.angle_beta   90.00
_cell.angle_gamma   90.00
#
_symmetry.space_group_name_H-M   'P 1'
#
loop_
_entity.id
_entity.type
_entity.pdbx_description
1 polymer ?
#
loop_
_entity_poly.entity_id
_entity_poly.type
_entity_poly.pdbx_seq_one_letter_code
_entity_poly.pdbx_strand_id
1 'polypeptide(L)'
;MKKSKKLWRKLVLSLKEEFNRRRGKIMQDLILEKTIHIRYSDSDCNDRLKPFALLNFFQDLAAESAEKLGFGYSTIYPQKLMWVLLKYRIEFADYPVHGKSLTIKTQPRGYNRLFAYRNFEMFSEGKLCGRASSVWALVNSETLEIAHVGEVLKDNENMIKFVPGEMDLKFSKIPALTQTDYEETFKVRYNDIDVNMHANNGNYIVWALEPLPYVWKHDKKLKNVDIVFKKEIKCGEQLTCKVQRLDEHNTLHALVHTQTQEELCVIKCEWQ
;
A
#
# COMPACT_ATOMS: atom_id res chain seq x y z
N MET A 1 -4.11 35.15 39.63
CA MET A 1 -4.63 34.53 38.38
C MET A 1 -3.61 34.37 37.25
N LYS A 2 -2.77 35.38 36.89
CA LYS A 2 -1.80 35.24 35.76
C LYS A 2 -0.70 34.17 35.97
N LYS A 3 -0.17 33.98 37.18
CA LYS A 3 0.87 32.98 37.51
C LYS A 3 0.36 31.52 37.37
N SER A 4 -0.87 31.25 37.76
CA SER A 4 -1.51 29.92 37.66
C SER A 4 -1.70 29.49 36.20
N LYS A 5 -2.15 30.42 35.30
CA LYS A 5 -2.29 30.10 33.87
C LYS A 5 -0.94 29.82 33.18
N LYS A 6 0.15 30.47 33.61
CA LYS A 6 1.49 30.25 33.06
C LYS A 6 2.05 28.88 33.52
N LEU A 7 1.77 28.48 34.75
CA LEU A 7 2.16 27.17 35.30
C LEU A 7 1.39 26.04 34.58
N TRP A 8 0.09 26.19 34.39
CA TRP A 8 -0.75 25.22 33.65
C TRP A 8 -0.29 25.07 32.20
N ARG A 9 0.03 26.15 31.51
CA ARG A 9 0.58 26.07 30.12
C ARG A 9 1.91 25.30 30.08
N LYS A 10 2.82 25.55 31.03
CA LYS A 10 4.09 24.81 31.10
C LYS A 10 3.87 23.32 31.37
N LEU A 11 2.96 22.97 32.28
CA LEU A 11 2.63 21.58 32.59
C LEU A 11 2.03 20.85 31.39
N VAL A 12 1.08 21.48 30.69
CA VAL A 12 0.47 20.92 29.48
C VAL A 12 1.50 20.74 28.36
N LEU A 13 2.43 21.68 28.17
CA LEU A 13 3.52 21.55 27.19
C LEU A 13 4.46 20.39 27.56
N SER A 14 4.89 20.30 28.81
CA SER A 14 5.76 19.22 29.28
C SER A 14 5.11 17.84 29.14
N LEU A 15 3.81 17.71 29.48
CA LEU A 15 3.06 16.47 29.27
C LEU A 15 2.91 16.10 27.79
N LYS A 16 2.72 17.08 26.91
CA LYS A 16 2.69 16.87 25.46
C LYS A 16 4.04 16.40 24.92
N GLU A 17 5.13 17.02 25.37
CA GLU A 17 6.49 16.63 24.97
C GLU A 17 6.83 15.23 25.45
N GLU A 18 6.49 14.87 26.69
CA GLU A 18 6.69 13.51 27.23
C GLU A 18 5.85 12.48 26.46
N PHE A 19 4.58 12.78 26.20
CA PHE A 19 3.69 11.94 25.39
C PHE A 19 4.26 11.73 23.99
N ASN A 20 4.70 12.81 23.32
CA ASN A 20 5.29 12.71 21.98
C ASN A 20 6.60 11.90 21.98
N ARG A 21 7.43 12.05 23.01
CA ARG A 21 8.68 11.29 23.17
C ARG A 21 8.40 9.79 23.39
N ARG A 22 7.49 9.43 24.29
CA ARG A 22 7.07 8.04 24.52
C ARG A 22 6.49 7.42 23.24
N ARG A 23 5.62 8.15 22.56
CA ARG A 23 5.06 7.74 21.29
C ARG A 23 6.13 7.55 20.22
N GLY A 24 7.09 8.47 20.11
CA GLY A 24 8.22 8.36 19.18
C GLY A 24 9.03 7.09 19.40
N LYS A 25 9.31 6.73 20.67
CA LYS A 25 9.99 5.49 21.02
C LYS A 25 9.17 4.26 20.63
N ILE A 26 7.88 4.20 21.02
CA ILE A 26 6.99 3.10 20.62
C ILE A 26 6.96 2.95 19.11
N MET A 27 6.80 4.06 18.38
CA MET A 27 6.75 4.02 16.91
C MET A 27 8.04 3.48 16.30
N GLN A 28 9.19 3.75 16.90
CA GLN A 28 10.48 3.25 16.42
C GLN A 28 10.63 1.74 16.66
N ASP A 29 10.11 1.25 17.77
CA ASP A 29 10.11 -0.18 18.12
C ASP A 29 9.17 -1.01 17.22
N LEU A 30 8.24 -0.35 16.49
CA LEU A 30 7.33 -1.00 15.55
C LEU A 30 7.91 -1.18 14.14
N ILE A 31 9.11 -0.67 13.86
CA ILE A 31 9.73 -0.76 12.53
C ILE A 31 10.26 -2.17 12.31
N LEU A 32 9.87 -2.78 11.20
CA LEU A 32 10.55 -3.95 10.64
C LEU A 32 11.37 -3.51 9.42
N GLU A 33 12.64 -3.87 9.44
CA GLU A 33 13.57 -3.62 8.33
C GLU A 33 14.05 -4.94 7.74
N LYS A 34 14.10 -5.02 6.41
CA LYS A 34 14.61 -6.19 5.68
C LYS A 34 15.36 -5.75 4.43
N THR A 35 16.51 -6.33 4.23
CA THR A 35 17.29 -6.15 3.00
C THR A 35 17.03 -7.31 2.06
N ILE A 36 16.66 -7.01 0.82
CA ILE A 36 16.32 -7.94 -0.25
C ILE A 36 17.30 -7.73 -1.38
N HIS A 37 17.86 -8.80 -1.92
CA HIS A 37 18.62 -8.73 -3.15
C HIS A 37 17.66 -8.76 -4.35
N ILE A 38 17.71 -7.74 -5.22
CA ILE A 38 16.85 -7.64 -6.40
C ILE A 38 17.30 -8.70 -7.41
N ARG A 39 16.46 -9.71 -7.63
CA ARG A 39 16.73 -10.83 -8.52
C ARG A 39 16.51 -10.43 -9.97
N TYR A 40 17.07 -11.20 -10.88
CA TYR A 40 16.81 -11.09 -12.32
C TYR A 40 15.31 -11.13 -12.65
N SER A 41 14.58 -12.05 -12.04
CA SER A 41 13.11 -12.19 -12.23
C SER A 41 12.28 -11.03 -11.70
N ASP A 42 12.82 -10.26 -10.75
CA ASP A 42 12.15 -9.11 -10.16
C ASP A 42 12.31 -7.83 -11.01
N SER A 43 13.13 -7.88 -12.07
CA SER A 43 13.50 -6.72 -12.88
C SER A 43 12.86 -6.75 -14.26
N ASP A 44 12.63 -5.56 -14.83
CA ASP A 44 12.15 -5.38 -16.20
C ASP A 44 13.32 -5.37 -17.22
N CYS A 45 12.99 -5.14 -18.50
CA CYS A 45 13.98 -5.11 -19.59
C CYS A 45 14.96 -3.91 -19.53
N ASN A 46 14.75 -2.96 -18.61
CA ASN A 46 15.64 -1.83 -18.35
C ASN A 46 16.36 -1.97 -17.00
N ASP A 47 16.49 -3.21 -16.46
CA ASP A 47 17.05 -3.54 -15.16
C ASP A 47 16.33 -2.91 -13.95
N ARG A 48 15.14 -2.33 -14.13
CA ARG A 48 14.38 -1.66 -13.07
C ARG A 48 13.53 -2.68 -12.31
N LEU A 49 13.41 -2.50 -10.99
CA LEU A 49 12.50 -3.30 -10.17
C LEU A 49 11.06 -3.19 -10.68
N LYS A 50 10.44 -4.33 -11.03
CA LYS A 50 9.04 -4.37 -11.44
C LYS A 50 8.12 -3.89 -10.33
N PRO A 51 7.12 -3.05 -10.61
CA PRO A 51 6.10 -2.66 -9.63
C PRO A 51 5.40 -3.86 -8.97
N PHE A 52 5.17 -4.94 -9.71
CA PHE A 52 4.65 -6.22 -9.19
C PHE A 52 5.52 -6.78 -8.07
N ALA A 53 6.83 -6.89 -8.29
CA ALA A 53 7.76 -7.42 -7.29
C ALA A 53 7.81 -6.52 -6.04
N LEU A 54 7.78 -5.20 -6.23
CA LEU A 54 7.74 -4.24 -5.12
C LEU A 54 6.49 -4.40 -4.25
N LEU A 55 5.31 -4.52 -4.87
CA LEU A 55 4.06 -4.70 -4.12
C LEU A 55 4.07 -6.02 -3.33
N ASN A 56 4.63 -7.10 -3.89
CA ASN A 56 4.80 -8.35 -3.18
C ASN A 56 5.75 -8.20 -1.99
N PHE A 57 6.89 -7.52 -2.15
CA PHE A 57 7.79 -7.24 -1.03
C PHE A 57 7.10 -6.43 0.08
N PHE A 58 6.29 -5.44 -0.27
CA PHE A 58 5.50 -4.68 0.71
C PHE A 58 4.51 -5.56 1.46
N GLN A 59 3.80 -6.43 0.75
CA GLN A 59 2.81 -7.33 1.32
C GLN A 59 3.46 -8.35 2.27
N ASP A 60 4.56 -8.97 1.86
CA ASP A 60 5.30 -9.94 2.67
C ASP A 60 5.84 -9.30 3.96
N LEU A 61 6.45 -8.10 3.86
CA LEU A 61 6.96 -7.40 5.02
C LEU A 61 5.83 -6.90 5.93
N ALA A 62 4.71 -6.48 5.37
CA ALA A 62 3.53 -6.08 6.15
C ALA A 62 2.98 -7.26 6.96
N ALA A 63 2.87 -8.44 6.33
CA ALA A 63 2.42 -9.67 6.99
C ALA A 63 3.40 -10.10 8.09
N GLU A 64 4.70 -10.17 7.81
CA GLU A 64 5.73 -10.50 8.81
C GLU A 64 5.74 -9.53 9.98
N SER A 65 5.62 -8.22 9.72
CA SER A 65 5.52 -7.20 10.75
C SER A 65 4.26 -7.37 11.61
N ALA A 66 3.11 -7.64 10.99
CA ALA A 66 1.85 -7.83 11.69
C ALA A 66 1.90 -9.07 12.60
N GLU A 67 2.50 -10.18 12.15
CA GLU A 67 2.72 -11.37 12.99
C GLU A 67 3.58 -11.06 14.20
N LYS A 68 4.74 -10.43 14.02
CA LYS A 68 5.65 -10.06 15.11
C LYS A 68 5.02 -9.15 16.15
N LEU A 69 4.08 -8.30 15.72
CA LEU A 69 3.41 -7.32 16.58
C LEU A 69 2.08 -7.83 17.16
N GLY A 70 1.69 -9.09 16.89
CA GLY A 70 0.54 -9.75 17.49
C GLY A 70 -0.82 -9.32 16.92
N PHE A 71 -0.85 -8.88 15.66
CA PHE A 71 -2.09 -8.62 14.91
C PHE A 71 -2.04 -9.18 13.47
N GLY A 72 -1.18 -10.16 13.24
CA GLY A 72 -1.06 -10.89 11.98
C GLY A 72 -2.08 -12.01 11.83
N TYR A 73 -1.89 -12.82 10.81
CA TYR A 73 -2.80 -13.90 10.43
C TYR A 73 -3.08 -14.88 11.59
N SER A 74 -2.05 -15.30 12.32
CA SER A 74 -2.18 -16.24 13.45
C SER A 74 -3.10 -15.72 14.56
N THR A 75 -3.19 -14.40 14.73
CA THR A 75 -4.02 -13.76 15.74
C THR A 75 -5.44 -13.50 15.28
N ILE A 76 -5.62 -13.04 14.00
CA ILE A 76 -6.92 -12.57 13.52
C ILE A 76 -7.74 -13.67 12.84
N TYR A 77 -7.10 -14.61 12.14
CA TYR A 77 -7.79 -15.66 11.40
C TYR A 77 -8.67 -16.58 12.27
N PRO A 78 -8.25 -16.99 13.51
CA PRO A 78 -9.13 -17.75 14.42
C PRO A 78 -10.41 -17.00 14.82
N GLN A 79 -10.43 -15.67 14.68
CA GLN A 79 -11.58 -14.80 14.91
C GLN A 79 -12.43 -14.58 13.64
N LYS A 80 -12.14 -15.33 12.57
CA LYS A 80 -12.78 -15.18 11.24
C LYS A 80 -12.57 -13.79 10.63
N LEU A 81 -11.40 -13.21 10.88
CA LEU A 81 -11.02 -11.88 10.40
C LEU A 81 -9.83 -11.97 9.44
N MET A 82 -9.78 -11.04 8.49
CA MET A 82 -8.67 -10.89 7.56
C MET A 82 -8.38 -9.41 7.30
N TRP A 83 -7.10 -9.10 7.05
CA TRP A 83 -6.69 -7.79 6.57
C TRP A 83 -6.91 -7.67 5.08
N VAL A 84 -7.65 -6.65 4.66
CA VAL A 84 -7.88 -6.30 3.25
C VAL A 84 -7.18 -4.99 2.94
N LEU A 85 -6.32 -5.01 1.94
CA LEU A 85 -5.65 -3.83 1.42
C LEU A 85 -6.63 -3.00 0.58
N LEU A 86 -6.78 -1.74 0.93
CA LEU A 86 -7.69 -0.82 0.23
C LEU A 86 -6.96 0.17 -0.68
N LYS A 87 -5.79 0.66 -0.26
CA LYS A 87 -5.07 1.71 -1.00
C LYS A 87 -3.57 1.59 -0.85
N TYR A 88 -2.89 1.97 -1.92
CA TYR A 88 -1.48 2.36 -1.90
C TYR A 88 -1.29 3.76 -2.48
N ARG A 89 -0.37 4.52 -1.89
CA ARG A 89 0.32 5.65 -2.50
C ARG A 89 1.80 5.34 -2.48
N ILE A 90 2.47 5.37 -3.64
CA ILE A 90 3.91 5.08 -3.79
C ILE A 90 4.56 6.25 -4.49
N GLU A 91 5.70 6.71 -3.99
CA GLU A 91 6.51 7.77 -4.57
C GLU A 91 7.95 7.26 -4.75
N PHE A 92 8.46 7.36 -5.98
CA PHE A 92 9.82 7.01 -6.32
C PHE A 92 10.67 8.28 -6.43
N ALA A 93 11.74 8.36 -5.65
CA ALA A 93 12.80 9.36 -5.80
C ALA A 93 13.87 8.87 -6.79
N ASP A 94 14.13 7.56 -6.78
CA ASP A 94 15.01 6.86 -7.72
C ASP A 94 14.47 5.42 -7.90
N TYR A 95 14.94 4.72 -8.95
CA TYR A 95 14.48 3.37 -9.23
C TYR A 95 15.51 2.33 -8.78
N PRO A 96 15.10 1.37 -7.91
CA PRO A 96 15.95 0.23 -7.58
C PRO A 96 16.21 -0.61 -8.83
N VAL A 97 17.46 -1.10 -8.98
CA VAL A 97 17.90 -1.84 -10.17
C VAL A 97 18.39 -3.24 -9.82
N HIS A 98 18.38 -4.13 -10.81
CA HIS A 98 18.87 -5.50 -10.73
C HIS A 98 20.28 -5.58 -10.13
N GLY A 99 20.54 -6.62 -9.36
CA GLY A 99 21.84 -6.89 -8.76
C GLY A 99 22.19 -6.01 -7.55
N LYS A 100 21.33 -5.03 -7.22
CA LYS A 100 21.51 -4.18 -6.04
C LYS A 100 20.69 -4.69 -4.86
N SER A 101 21.08 -4.25 -3.66
CA SER A 101 20.29 -4.50 -2.45
C SER A 101 19.24 -3.41 -2.27
N LEU A 102 18.03 -3.84 -1.95
CA LEU A 102 16.91 -3.00 -1.58
C LEU A 102 16.58 -3.23 -0.11
N THR A 103 16.82 -2.26 0.74
CA THR A 103 16.38 -2.28 2.13
C THR A 103 15.01 -1.63 2.23
N ILE A 104 14.02 -2.37 2.72
CA ILE A 104 12.67 -1.86 2.95
C ILE A 104 12.42 -1.82 4.45
N LYS A 105 12.00 -0.65 4.94
CA LYS A 105 11.49 -0.46 6.29
C LYS A 105 9.97 -0.38 6.22
N THR A 106 9.28 -1.12 7.05
CA THR A 106 7.82 -1.03 7.20
C THR A 106 7.43 -0.71 8.62
N GLN A 107 6.41 0.12 8.78
CA GLN A 107 5.94 0.58 10.07
C GLN A 107 4.41 0.71 10.07
N PRO A 108 3.69 0.01 10.98
CA PRO A 108 2.29 0.33 11.24
C PRO A 108 2.20 1.73 11.84
N ARG A 109 1.34 2.57 11.29
CA ARG A 109 1.14 3.97 11.72
C ARG A 109 0.00 4.13 12.71
N GLY A 110 -0.73 3.03 12.94
CA GLY A 110 -1.88 2.99 13.81
C GLY A 110 -3.19 2.87 13.05
N TYR A 111 -4.30 3.09 13.75
CA TYR A 111 -5.64 2.92 13.22
C TYR A 111 -6.56 4.10 13.58
N ASN A 112 -7.60 4.30 12.77
CA ASN A 112 -8.80 5.02 13.13
C ASN A 112 -9.95 4.00 13.35
N ARG A 113 -11.20 4.46 13.42
CA ARG A 113 -12.35 3.59 13.69
C ARG A 113 -12.40 2.32 12.82
N LEU A 114 -12.19 2.43 11.50
CA LEU A 114 -12.39 1.35 10.53
C LEU A 114 -11.10 0.94 9.80
N PHE A 115 -10.10 1.82 9.76
CA PHE A 115 -8.94 1.64 8.90
C PHE A 115 -7.65 1.65 9.69
N ALA A 116 -6.71 0.82 9.27
CA ALA A 116 -5.33 0.82 9.73
C ALA A 116 -4.41 1.38 8.63
N TYR A 117 -3.32 2.00 9.05
CA TYR A 117 -2.35 2.69 8.19
C TYR A 117 -0.98 2.10 8.36
N ARG A 118 -0.22 2.02 7.27
CA ARG A 118 1.16 1.51 7.27
C ARG A 118 2.01 2.29 6.28
N ASN A 119 3.24 2.58 6.66
CA ASN A 119 4.23 3.20 5.80
C ASN A 119 5.34 2.23 5.43
N PHE A 120 5.98 2.55 4.30
CA PHE A 120 7.19 1.89 3.81
C PHE A 120 8.19 2.94 3.37
N GLU A 121 9.46 2.69 3.64
CA GLU A 121 10.59 3.42 3.07
C GLU A 121 11.50 2.44 2.35
N MET A 122 11.99 2.83 1.20
CA MET A 122 12.87 2.04 0.35
C MET A 122 14.24 2.70 0.27
N PHE A 123 15.29 1.92 0.50
CA PHE A 123 16.68 2.39 0.40
C PHE A 123 17.44 1.46 -0.55
N SER A 124 18.04 2.03 -1.59
CA SER A 124 18.98 1.33 -2.46
C SER A 124 20.39 1.82 -2.17
N GLU A 125 21.32 0.90 -1.86
CA GLU A 125 22.69 1.24 -1.49
C GLU A 125 22.78 2.35 -0.40
N GLY A 126 21.87 2.29 0.59
CA GLY A 126 21.80 3.25 1.69
C GLY A 126 21.15 4.60 1.37
N LYS A 127 20.74 4.86 0.12
CA LYS A 127 20.03 6.08 -0.29
C LYS A 127 18.53 5.82 -0.34
N LEU A 128 17.75 6.75 0.21
CA LEU A 128 16.30 6.71 0.08
C LEU A 128 15.91 6.80 -1.40
N CYS A 129 15.29 5.76 -1.93
CA CYS A 129 14.84 5.69 -3.32
C CYS A 129 13.32 5.75 -3.48
N GLY A 130 12.56 5.65 -2.38
CA GLY A 130 11.11 5.83 -2.44
C GLY A 130 10.43 5.64 -1.10
N ARG A 131 9.14 5.97 -1.08
CA ARG A 131 8.23 5.82 0.06
C ARG A 131 6.89 5.31 -0.39
N ALA A 132 6.18 4.63 0.53
CA ALA A 132 4.79 4.28 0.30
C ALA A 132 3.98 4.38 1.59
N SER A 133 2.70 4.67 1.43
CA SER A 133 1.69 4.55 2.48
C SER A 133 0.57 3.65 2.01
N SER A 134 -0.01 2.87 2.91
CA SER A 134 -1.12 1.97 2.63
C SER A 134 -2.24 2.10 3.65
N VAL A 135 -3.45 1.76 3.22
CA VAL A 135 -4.66 1.74 4.04
C VAL A 135 -5.26 0.34 3.99
N TRP A 136 -5.60 -0.18 5.16
CA TRP A 136 -6.13 -1.52 5.36
C TRP A 136 -7.45 -1.47 6.11
N ALA A 137 -8.35 -2.42 5.83
CA ALA A 137 -9.52 -2.70 6.63
C ALA A 137 -9.41 -4.09 7.24
N LEU A 138 -9.97 -4.26 8.44
CA LEU A 138 -10.19 -5.55 9.04
C LEU A 138 -11.60 -6.00 8.67
N VAL A 139 -11.71 -7.17 8.01
CA VAL A 139 -12.98 -7.65 7.44
C VAL A 139 -13.28 -9.05 7.99
N ASN A 140 -14.53 -9.31 8.29
CA ASN A 140 -14.99 -10.66 8.60
C ASN A 140 -14.97 -11.50 7.32
N SER A 141 -14.27 -12.65 7.34
CA SER A 141 -14.08 -13.50 6.16
C SER A 141 -15.33 -14.26 5.69
N GLU A 142 -16.37 -14.34 6.55
CA GLU A 142 -17.63 -15.01 6.22
C GLU A 142 -18.73 -14.03 5.79
N THR A 143 -18.84 -12.88 6.51
CA THR A 143 -19.90 -11.89 6.24
C THR A 143 -19.45 -10.75 5.33
N LEU A 144 -18.15 -10.59 5.11
CA LEU A 144 -17.49 -9.49 4.39
C LEU A 144 -17.75 -8.10 5.00
N GLU A 145 -18.21 -8.05 6.24
CA GLU A 145 -18.42 -6.80 6.97
C GLU A 145 -17.11 -6.25 7.53
N ILE A 146 -16.95 -4.93 7.50
CA ILE A 146 -15.78 -4.26 8.07
C ILE A 146 -15.90 -4.25 9.60
N ALA A 147 -14.91 -4.82 10.27
CA ALA A 147 -14.80 -4.82 11.72
C ALA A 147 -14.15 -3.53 12.25
N HIS A 148 -14.49 -3.16 13.47
CA HIS A 148 -13.88 -2.03 14.16
C HIS A 148 -12.50 -2.42 14.71
N VAL A 149 -11.42 -1.95 14.08
CA VAL A 149 -10.04 -2.30 14.42
C VAL A 149 -9.76 -2.10 15.92
N GLY A 150 -10.19 -0.96 16.47
CA GLY A 150 -9.94 -0.63 17.87
C GLY A 150 -10.74 -1.45 18.89
N GLU A 151 -11.79 -2.14 18.49
CA GLU A 151 -12.55 -3.06 19.35
C GLU A 151 -11.92 -4.46 19.34
N VAL A 152 -11.55 -4.91 18.14
CA VAL A 152 -10.93 -6.24 17.95
C VAL A 152 -9.54 -6.33 18.58
N LEU A 153 -8.73 -5.27 18.42
CA LEU A 153 -7.34 -5.24 18.84
C LEU A 153 -7.08 -4.32 20.04
N LYS A 154 -8.11 -4.07 20.88
CA LYS A 154 -8.07 -3.16 22.02
C LYS A 154 -6.98 -3.50 23.06
N ASP A 155 -6.67 -4.77 23.21
CA ASP A 155 -5.72 -5.29 24.18
C ASP A 155 -4.29 -5.44 23.60
N ASN A 156 -4.10 -5.07 22.33
CA ASN A 156 -2.79 -5.11 21.67
C ASN A 156 -2.07 -3.76 21.83
N GLU A 157 -1.00 -3.74 22.62
CA GLU A 157 -0.21 -2.54 22.92
C GLU A 157 0.45 -1.90 21.69
N ASN A 158 0.67 -2.69 20.62
CA ASN A 158 1.28 -2.23 19.37
C ASN A 158 0.27 -1.54 18.44
N MET A 159 -1.04 -1.69 18.73
CA MET A 159 -2.10 -1.06 17.95
C MET A 159 -2.50 0.28 18.52
N ILE A 160 -1.81 1.32 18.10
CA ILE A 160 -2.03 2.70 18.54
C ILE A 160 -2.99 3.47 17.63
N LYS A 161 -3.60 4.54 18.14
CA LYS A 161 -4.41 5.44 17.30
C LYS A 161 -3.55 6.16 16.27
N PHE A 162 -4.03 6.21 15.02
CA PHE A 162 -3.36 6.93 13.94
C PHE A 162 -3.37 8.44 14.21
N VAL A 163 -2.19 9.03 14.07
CA VAL A 163 -2.02 10.49 14.03
C VAL A 163 -1.13 10.79 12.84
N PRO A 164 -1.63 11.57 11.87
CA PRO A 164 -0.86 11.97 10.70
C PRO A 164 0.46 12.65 11.08
N GLY A 165 1.51 12.35 10.33
CA GLY A 165 2.84 12.94 10.45
C GLY A 165 3.45 13.21 9.07
N GLU A 166 4.63 13.79 9.03
CA GLU A 166 5.33 14.18 7.79
C GLU A 166 5.68 13.00 6.88
N MET A 167 5.81 11.81 7.48
CA MET A 167 6.14 10.57 6.75
C MET A 167 4.92 9.90 6.10
N ASP A 168 3.71 10.35 6.43
CA ASP A 168 2.48 9.77 5.91
C ASP A 168 2.13 10.44 4.57
N LEU A 169 2.14 9.66 3.49
CA LEU A 169 1.78 10.18 2.18
C LEU A 169 0.27 10.46 2.10
N LYS A 170 -0.08 11.57 1.48
CA LYS A 170 -1.48 11.96 1.34
C LYS A 170 -2.11 11.22 0.16
N PHE A 171 -3.21 10.51 0.43
CA PHE A 171 -4.01 9.87 -0.61
C PHE A 171 -4.85 10.91 -1.36
N SER A 172 -4.66 11.01 -2.66
CA SER A 172 -5.50 11.85 -3.53
C SER A 172 -6.72 11.07 -4.02
N LYS A 173 -7.78 11.80 -4.36
CA LYS A 173 -8.92 11.22 -5.05
C LYS A 173 -8.51 10.93 -6.50
N ILE A 174 -8.67 9.69 -6.95
CA ILE A 174 -8.50 9.33 -8.35
C ILE A 174 -9.79 9.69 -9.09
N PRO A 175 -9.75 10.55 -10.13
CA PRO A 175 -10.94 10.86 -10.91
C PRO A 175 -11.38 9.64 -11.74
N ALA A 176 -12.65 9.60 -12.13
CA ALA A 176 -13.12 8.61 -13.09
C ALA A 176 -12.54 8.90 -14.48
N LEU A 177 -12.39 7.85 -15.30
CA LEU A 177 -12.04 8.01 -16.71
C LEU A 177 -13.18 8.73 -17.44
N THR A 178 -12.83 9.63 -18.35
CA THR A 178 -13.77 10.33 -19.25
C THR A 178 -13.67 9.84 -20.68
N GLN A 179 -12.57 9.13 -21.01
CA GLN A 179 -12.33 8.49 -22.31
C GLN A 179 -11.46 7.26 -22.12
N THR A 180 -11.36 6.43 -23.16
CA THR A 180 -10.46 5.26 -23.18
C THR A 180 -9.53 5.39 -24.38
N ASP A 181 -8.23 5.53 -24.13
CA ASP A 181 -7.21 5.62 -25.18
C ASP A 181 -6.61 4.25 -25.50
N TYR A 182 -6.53 3.36 -24.48
CA TYR A 182 -6.08 1.98 -24.63
C TYR A 182 -6.96 1.05 -23.79
N GLU A 183 -7.14 -0.16 -24.27
CA GLU A 183 -7.94 -1.18 -23.58
C GLU A 183 -7.39 -2.57 -23.86
N GLU A 184 -7.39 -3.43 -22.83
CA GLU A 184 -7.02 -4.84 -22.95
C GLU A 184 -7.81 -5.68 -21.96
N THR A 185 -8.19 -6.90 -22.38
CA THR A 185 -8.95 -7.85 -21.56
C THR A 185 -8.06 -9.02 -21.17
N PHE A 186 -8.08 -9.36 -19.89
CA PHE A 186 -7.30 -10.44 -19.30
C PHE A 186 -8.20 -11.49 -18.68
N LYS A 187 -7.80 -12.76 -18.81
CA LYS A 187 -8.37 -13.86 -18.04
C LYS A 187 -7.49 -14.09 -16.81
N VAL A 188 -8.10 -14.10 -15.62
CA VAL A 188 -7.41 -14.41 -14.37
C VAL A 188 -6.98 -15.88 -14.39
N ARG A 189 -5.68 -16.12 -14.27
CA ARG A 189 -5.06 -17.46 -14.35
C ARG A 189 -4.86 -18.02 -12.94
N TYR A 190 -4.61 -19.32 -12.86
CA TYR A 190 -4.27 -20.00 -11.60
C TYR A 190 -3.07 -19.33 -10.89
N ASN A 191 -2.03 -18.97 -11.64
CA ASN A 191 -0.83 -18.34 -11.09
C ASN A 191 -1.04 -16.87 -10.62
N ASP A 192 -2.18 -16.29 -10.92
CA ASP A 192 -2.51 -14.93 -10.46
C ASP A 192 -3.14 -14.95 -9.06
N ILE A 193 -3.52 -16.13 -8.55
CA ILE A 193 -4.24 -16.32 -7.29
C ILE A 193 -3.27 -16.50 -6.12
N ASP A 194 -3.53 -15.82 -5.02
CA ASP A 194 -2.79 -15.96 -3.77
C ASP A 194 -3.44 -16.98 -2.80
N VAL A 195 -2.88 -17.10 -1.61
CA VAL A 195 -3.35 -18.02 -0.56
C VAL A 195 -4.77 -17.72 -0.06
N ASN A 196 -5.30 -16.52 -0.32
CA ASN A 196 -6.67 -16.13 0.02
C ASN A 196 -7.68 -16.52 -1.07
N MET A 197 -7.26 -17.26 -2.10
CA MET A 197 -8.09 -17.70 -3.23
C MET A 197 -8.61 -16.56 -4.14
N HIS A 198 -7.99 -15.38 -4.07
CA HIS A 198 -8.27 -14.21 -4.91
C HIS A 198 -7.02 -13.77 -5.68
N ALA A 199 -7.20 -12.98 -6.70
CA ALA A 199 -6.08 -12.43 -7.44
C ALA A 199 -5.16 -11.60 -6.51
N ASN A 200 -3.86 -11.93 -6.49
CA ASN A 200 -2.88 -11.19 -5.72
C ASN A 200 -2.88 -9.71 -6.11
N ASN A 201 -2.85 -8.83 -5.11
CA ASN A 201 -2.88 -7.38 -5.30
C ASN A 201 -1.81 -6.84 -6.26
N GLY A 202 -0.64 -7.50 -6.32
CA GLY A 202 0.42 -7.18 -7.26
C GLY A 202 0.03 -7.36 -8.73
N ASN A 203 -0.91 -8.25 -9.06
CA ASN A 203 -1.34 -8.46 -10.44
C ASN A 203 -2.13 -7.27 -11.00
N TYR A 204 -2.84 -6.52 -10.14
CA TYR A 204 -3.62 -5.37 -10.60
C TYR A 204 -2.75 -4.29 -11.25
N ILE A 205 -1.53 -4.05 -10.74
CA ILE A 205 -0.62 -3.08 -11.38
C ILE A 205 -0.07 -3.64 -12.72
N VAL A 206 0.13 -4.97 -12.83
CA VAL A 206 0.53 -5.61 -14.10
C VAL A 206 -0.54 -5.37 -15.15
N TRP A 207 -1.78 -5.79 -14.87
CA TRP A 207 -2.91 -5.61 -15.79
C TRP A 207 -3.20 -4.14 -16.10
N ALA A 208 -2.95 -3.24 -15.15
CA ALA A 208 -3.14 -1.81 -15.37
C ALA A 208 -2.15 -1.23 -16.37
N LEU A 209 -0.89 -1.66 -16.33
CA LEU A 209 0.17 -1.10 -17.16
C LEU A 209 0.26 -1.78 -18.53
N GLU A 210 -0.28 -3.00 -18.68
CA GLU A 210 -0.10 -3.79 -19.90
C GLU A 210 -0.68 -3.14 -21.15
N PRO A 211 -1.88 -2.50 -21.14
CA PRO A 211 -2.43 -1.85 -22.34
C PRO A 211 -1.61 -0.68 -22.86
N LEU A 212 -0.72 -0.10 -22.05
CA LEU A 212 0.13 1.00 -22.50
C LEU A 212 1.11 0.53 -23.59
N PRO A 213 1.38 1.37 -24.63
CA PRO A 213 2.38 1.06 -25.65
C PRO A 213 3.74 0.70 -25.05
N TYR A 214 4.43 -0.25 -25.69
CA TYR A 214 5.79 -0.67 -25.25
C TYR A 214 6.73 0.52 -25.07
N VAL A 215 6.77 1.44 -26.07
CA VAL A 215 7.64 2.64 -26.03
C VAL A 215 7.37 3.49 -24.80
N TRP A 216 6.08 3.63 -24.39
CA TRP A 216 5.74 4.37 -23.17
C TRP A 216 6.35 3.72 -21.92
N LYS A 217 6.16 2.41 -21.77
CA LYS A 217 6.68 1.65 -20.62
C LYS A 217 8.22 1.58 -20.60
N HIS A 218 8.82 1.51 -21.79
CA HIS A 218 10.27 1.41 -21.95
C HIS A 218 10.97 2.74 -21.63
N ASP A 219 10.49 3.85 -22.19
CA ASP A 219 11.19 5.14 -22.15
C ASP A 219 10.89 5.92 -20.86
N LYS A 220 9.74 5.67 -20.23
CA LYS A 220 9.32 6.37 -19.01
C LYS A 220 9.51 5.53 -17.75
N LYS A 221 9.61 6.21 -16.61
CA LYS A 221 9.66 5.60 -15.29
C LYS A 221 8.45 6.06 -14.47
N LEU A 222 7.88 5.18 -13.68
CA LEU A 222 6.88 5.58 -12.69
C LEU A 222 7.53 6.50 -11.66
N LYS A 223 6.93 7.65 -11.43
CA LYS A 223 7.31 8.60 -10.38
C LYS A 223 6.38 8.48 -9.18
N ASN A 224 5.09 8.45 -9.45
CA ASN A 224 4.07 8.27 -8.41
C ASN A 224 3.00 7.29 -8.86
N VAL A 225 2.49 6.49 -7.91
CA VAL A 225 1.39 5.56 -8.15
C VAL A 225 0.39 5.65 -7.01
N ASP A 226 -0.86 5.96 -7.34
CA ASP A 226 -2.01 5.83 -6.44
C ASP A 226 -2.85 4.63 -6.88
N ILE A 227 -3.13 3.71 -5.97
CA ILE A 227 -3.96 2.52 -6.22
C ILE A 227 -5.12 2.50 -5.23
N VAL A 228 -6.32 2.23 -5.71
CA VAL A 228 -7.51 1.97 -4.89
C VAL A 228 -8.11 0.63 -5.32
N PHE A 229 -8.02 -0.36 -4.45
CA PHE A 229 -8.66 -1.66 -4.61
C PHE A 229 -10.11 -1.56 -4.15
N LYS A 230 -11.05 -2.07 -4.94
CA LYS A 230 -12.50 -1.97 -4.68
C LYS A 230 -13.15 -3.33 -4.53
N LYS A 231 -12.79 -4.28 -5.41
CA LYS A 231 -13.32 -5.64 -5.39
C LYS A 231 -12.25 -6.64 -5.79
N GLU A 232 -12.41 -7.84 -5.32
CA GLU A 232 -11.60 -8.99 -5.66
C GLU A 232 -12.12 -9.63 -6.95
N ILE A 233 -11.24 -10.38 -7.64
CA ILE A 233 -11.59 -11.19 -8.81
C ILE A 233 -11.00 -12.59 -8.64
N LYS A 234 -11.74 -13.61 -9.15
CA LYS A 234 -11.42 -15.03 -8.96
C LYS A 234 -10.79 -15.64 -10.20
N CYS A 235 -10.15 -16.79 -9.99
CA CYS A 235 -9.60 -17.58 -11.09
C CYS A 235 -10.66 -17.92 -12.14
N GLY A 236 -10.30 -17.75 -13.42
CA GLY A 236 -11.17 -18.03 -14.56
C GLY A 236 -12.07 -16.88 -14.99
N GLU A 237 -12.30 -15.89 -14.13
CA GLU A 237 -13.02 -14.68 -14.48
C GLU A 237 -12.20 -13.78 -15.42
N GLN A 238 -12.85 -12.80 -16.03
CA GLN A 238 -12.20 -11.85 -16.95
C GLN A 238 -12.36 -10.42 -16.44
N LEU A 239 -11.29 -9.66 -16.58
CA LEU A 239 -11.27 -8.23 -16.34
C LEU A 239 -10.81 -7.49 -17.60
N THR A 240 -11.31 -6.27 -17.77
CA THR A 240 -10.88 -5.34 -18.81
C THR A 240 -10.22 -4.15 -18.15
N CYS A 241 -9.00 -3.84 -18.56
CA CYS A 241 -8.32 -2.62 -18.17
C CYS A 241 -8.55 -1.56 -19.23
N LYS A 242 -9.09 -0.41 -18.83
CA LYS A 242 -9.25 0.80 -19.63
C LYS A 242 -8.27 1.85 -19.17
N VAL A 243 -7.55 2.46 -20.10
CA VAL A 243 -6.51 3.46 -19.81
C VAL A 243 -6.85 4.76 -20.51
N GLN A 244 -6.76 5.86 -19.76
CA GLN A 244 -6.82 7.23 -20.26
C GLN A 244 -5.48 7.92 -20.06
N ARG A 245 -4.93 8.52 -21.12
CA ARG A 245 -3.82 9.46 -21.02
C ARG A 245 -4.37 10.84 -20.69
N LEU A 246 -3.97 11.40 -19.55
CA LEU A 246 -4.33 12.78 -19.22
C LEU A 246 -3.41 13.79 -19.90
N ASP A 247 -2.12 13.46 -19.97
CA ASP A 247 -1.07 14.26 -20.59
C ASP A 247 0.17 13.38 -20.86
N GLU A 248 1.34 13.99 -21.10
CA GLU A 248 2.61 13.29 -21.35
C GLU A 248 3.16 12.56 -20.13
N HIS A 249 2.68 12.90 -18.92
CA HIS A 249 3.20 12.38 -17.67
C HIS A 249 2.15 11.67 -16.81
N ASN A 250 0.88 11.74 -17.15
CA ASN A 250 -0.18 11.21 -16.29
C ASN A 250 -1.11 10.25 -17.04
N THR A 251 -1.36 9.10 -16.41
CA THR A 251 -2.33 8.10 -16.89
C THR A 251 -3.31 7.71 -15.79
N LEU A 252 -4.56 7.43 -16.19
CA LEU A 252 -5.59 6.83 -15.34
C LEU A 252 -5.91 5.43 -15.88
N HIS A 253 -6.13 4.50 -14.96
CA HIS A 253 -6.44 3.11 -15.29
C HIS A 253 -7.64 2.67 -14.48
N ALA A 254 -8.64 2.07 -15.13
CA ALA A 254 -9.78 1.43 -14.49
C ALA A 254 -9.81 -0.04 -14.89
N LEU A 255 -9.67 -0.93 -13.91
CA LEU A 255 -9.84 -2.36 -14.09
C LEU A 255 -11.27 -2.69 -13.71
N VAL A 256 -12.03 -3.21 -14.66
CA VAL A 256 -13.44 -3.55 -14.48
C VAL A 256 -13.67 -5.03 -14.76
N HIS A 257 -14.59 -5.64 -14.05
CA HIS A 257 -15.02 -7.01 -14.37
C HIS A 257 -15.71 -7.00 -15.73
N THR A 258 -15.25 -7.81 -16.68
CA THR A 258 -15.68 -7.72 -18.09
C THR A 258 -17.19 -7.88 -18.26
N GLN A 259 -17.84 -8.79 -17.52
CA GLN A 259 -19.27 -9.05 -17.66
C GLN A 259 -20.13 -8.07 -16.85
N THR A 260 -19.78 -7.83 -15.57
CA THR A 260 -20.64 -7.00 -14.68
C THR A 260 -20.35 -5.52 -14.79
N GLN A 261 -19.22 -5.12 -15.41
CA GLN A 261 -18.71 -3.75 -15.49
C GLN A 261 -18.45 -3.09 -14.12
N GLU A 262 -18.41 -3.88 -13.06
CA GLU A 262 -18.03 -3.38 -11.72
C GLU A 262 -16.55 -3.04 -11.67
N GLU A 263 -16.22 -1.90 -11.05
CA GLU A 263 -14.83 -1.51 -10.86
C GLU A 263 -14.15 -2.39 -9.80
N LEU A 264 -13.09 -3.05 -10.20
CA LEU A 264 -12.23 -3.87 -9.36
C LEU A 264 -11.10 -3.05 -8.72
N CYS A 265 -10.48 -2.18 -9.51
CA CYS A 265 -9.36 -1.36 -9.09
C CYS A 265 -9.25 -0.12 -9.96
N VAL A 266 -8.85 1.01 -9.37
CA VAL A 266 -8.49 2.22 -10.12
C VAL A 266 -7.08 2.66 -9.72
N ILE A 267 -6.32 3.07 -10.74
CA ILE A 267 -4.91 3.46 -10.56
C ILE A 267 -4.67 4.79 -11.27
N LYS A 268 -3.92 5.66 -10.62
CA LYS A 268 -3.33 6.84 -11.25
C LYS A 268 -1.82 6.70 -11.23
N CYS A 269 -1.18 6.87 -12.39
CA CYS A 269 0.26 6.89 -12.51
C CYS A 269 0.75 8.27 -12.96
N GLU A 270 1.80 8.75 -12.31
CA GLU A 270 2.64 9.84 -12.79
C GLU A 270 3.97 9.27 -13.27
N TRP A 271 4.42 9.71 -14.44
CA TRP A 271 5.61 9.23 -15.14
C TRP A 271 6.67 10.32 -15.29
N GLN A 272 7.92 9.94 -15.32
CA GLN A 272 9.07 10.82 -15.57
C GLN A 272 9.97 10.26 -16.67
#